data_d405bcdd147b74d1bd36e4f902c7fb07
#
_entry.id   d405bcdd147b74d1bd36e4f902c7fb07
#
_cell.length_a   1.000
_cell.length_b   1.000
_cell.length_c   1.000
_cell.angle_alpha   90.00
_cell.angle_beta   90.00
_cell.angle_gamma   90.00
#
_symmetry.space_group_name_H-M   'P 1'
#
loop_
_entity.id
_entity.type
_entity.pdbx_description
1 polymer ?
#
loop_
_entity_poly.entity_id
_entity_poly.type
_entity_poly.pdbx_seq_one_letter_code
_entity_poly.pdbx_strand_id
1 'polypeptide(L)' 'MARLKVTQVRGTVGTKHMHRETVRSLGLKRIGHSVIKEDRPEFRGMIRTVAHLVTVEEVD' A
#
# COMPACT_ATOMS: atom_id res chain seq x y z
N MET A 1 -2.16 -15.59 -12.01
CA MET A 1 -2.98 -14.41 -11.75
C MET A 1 -2.08 -13.25 -11.40
N ALA A 2 -2.47 -12.06 -11.82
CA ALA A 2 -1.66 -10.86 -11.53
C ALA A 2 -1.64 -10.58 -10.03
N ARG A 3 -0.48 -10.14 -9.57
CA ARG A 3 -0.29 -9.73 -8.18
C ARG A 3 0.29 -8.33 -8.17
N LEU A 4 0.09 -7.63 -7.07
CA LEU A 4 0.59 -6.28 -6.90
C LEU A 4 1.64 -6.27 -5.80
N LYS A 5 2.81 -5.74 -6.11
CA LYS A 5 3.86 -5.51 -5.12
C LYS A 5 3.74 -4.06 -4.67
N VAL A 6 3.38 -3.85 -3.43
CA VAL A 6 3.17 -2.53 -2.85
C VAL A 6 4.32 -2.24 -1.91
N THR A 7 5.03 -1.15 -2.15
CA THR A 7 6.18 -0.73 -1.34
C THR A 7 5.90 0.64 -0.74
N GLN A 8 6.06 0.77 0.56
CA GLN A 8 5.92 2.05 1.24
C GLN A 8 7.17 2.90 0.97
N VAL A 9 6.99 4.06 0.35
CA VAL A 9 8.08 4.96 0.00
C VAL A 9 8.13 6.23 0.84
N ARG A 10 7.06 6.53 1.57
CA ARG A 10 7.01 7.69 2.46
C ARG A 10 6.46 7.30 3.82
N GLY A 11 6.89 8.01 4.84
CA GLY A 11 6.38 7.80 6.19
C GLY A 11 4.95 8.29 6.34
N THR A 12 4.27 7.78 7.36
CA THR A 12 2.88 8.15 7.65
C THR A 12 2.77 9.30 8.65
N VAL A 13 3.88 9.82 9.12
CA VAL A 13 3.90 10.96 10.04
C VAL A 13 3.32 12.18 9.32
N GLY A 14 2.34 12.82 9.95
CA GLY A 14 1.65 13.96 9.36
C GLY A 14 0.52 13.61 8.42
N THR A 15 0.28 12.32 8.13
CA THR A 15 -0.86 11.92 7.32
C THR A 15 -2.11 11.77 8.18
N LYS A 16 -3.26 11.73 7.53
CA LYS A 16 -4.52 11.50 8.24
C LYS A 16 -4.53 10.12 8.86
N HIS A 17 -5.23 9.99 9.98
CA HIS A 17 -5.33 8.72 10.70
C HIS A 17 -5.82 7.58 9.80
N MET A 18 -6.82 7.86 8.96
CA MET A 18 -7.35 6.83 8.05
C MET A 18 -6.30 6.32 7.07
N HIS A 19 -5.38 7.18 6.62
CA HIS A 19 -4.30 6.76 5.74
C HIS A 19 -3.34 5.82 6.46
N ARG A 20 -3.04 6.11 7.72
CA ARG A 20 -2.17 5.26 8.54
C ARG A 20 -2.79 3.88 8.73
N GLU A 21 -4.09 3.84 9.00
CA GLU A 21 -4.80 2.58 9.14
C GLU A 21 -4.83 1.79 7.83
N THR A 22 -5.03 2.46 6.71
CA THR A 22 -5.04 1.82 5.40
C THR A 22 -3.69 1.20 5.08
N VAL A 23 -2.60 1.92 5.33
CA VAL A 23 -1.24 1.41 5.14
C VAL A 23 -1.01 0.19 6.02
N ARG A 24 -1.43 0.26 7.28
CA ARG A 24 -1.29 -0.86 8.21
C ARG A 24 -2.11 -2.07 7.74
N SER A 25 -3.32 -1.83 7.24
CA SER A 25 -4.19 -2.91 6.74
C SER A 25 -3.58 -3.60 5.52
N LEU A 26 -2.80 -2.88 4.73
CA LEU A 26 -2.06 -3.47 3.61
C LEU A 26 -0.89 -4.34 4.09
N GLY A 27 -0.53 -4.25 5.36
CA GLY A 27 0.58 -5.01 5.92
C GLY A 27 1.90 -4.26 5.92
N LEU A 28 1.90 -2.99 5.52
CA LEU A 28 3.11 -2.17 5.49
C LEU A 28 3.36 -1.59 6.88
N LYS A 29 4.59 -1.71 7.36
CA LYS A 29 4.95 -1.28 8.71
C LYS A 29 5.91 -0.11 8.74
N ARG A 30 6.71 0.08 7.70
CA ARG A 30 7.71 1.15 7.66
C ARG A 30 8.14 1.42 6.23
N ILE A 31 8.85 2.53 6.04
CA ILE A 31 9.39 2.92 4.74
C ILE A 31 10.31 1.80 4.21
N GLY A 32 10.15 1.47 2.95
CA GLY A 32 10.94 0.42 2.31
C GLY A 32 10.34 -0.97 2.45
N HIS A 33 9.32 -1.14 3.28
CA HIS A 33 8.66 -2.43 3.44
C HIS A 33 7.76 -2.70 2.25
N SER A 34 7.83 -3.92 1.71
CA SER A 34 7.03 -4.33 0.55
C SER A 34 6.13 -5.50 0.92
N VAL A 35 4.96 -5.56 0.31
CA VAL A 35 4.04 -6.69 0.44
C VAL A 35 3.51 -7.05 -0.93
N ILE A 36 3.15 -8.32 -1.09
CA ILE A 36 2.51 -8.83 -2.30
C ILE A 36 1.04 -9.05 -2.01
N LYS A 37 0.18 -8.47 -2.82
CA LYS A 37 -1.26 -8.61 -2.69
C LYS A 37 -1.85 -9.07 -4.02
N GLU A 38 -2.95 -9.80 -3.96
CA GLU A 38 -3.69 -10.17 -5.16
C GLU A 38 -4.33 -8.92 -5.76
N ASP A 39 -4.47 -8.92 -7.08
CA ASP A 39 -5.10 -7.82 -7.79
C ASP A 39 -6.62 -7.91 -7.63
N ARG A 40 -7.13 -7.32 -6.58
CA ARG A 40 -8.56 -7.29 -6.26
C ARG A 40 -9.04 -5.85 -6.12
N PRO A 41 -10.31 -5.58 -6.45
CA PRO A 41 -10.86 -4.22 -6.36
C PRO A 41 -10.71 -3.60 -4.96
N GLU A 42 -10.88 -4.38 -3.91
CA GLU A 42 -10.76 -3.89 -2.53
C GLU A 42 -9.35 -3.40 -2.22
N PHE A 43 -8.33 -4.15 -2.67
CA PHE A 43 -6.94 -3.74 -2.46
C PHE A 43 -6.58 -2.56 -3.35
N ARG A 44 -7.11 -2.51 -4.56
CA ARG A 44 -6.89 -1.36 -5.44
C ARG A 44 -7.46 -0.07 -4.86
N GLY A 45 -8.63 -0.16 -4.21
CA GLY A 45 -9.23 0.97 -3.53
C GLY A 45 -8.37 1.48 -2.38
N MET A 46 -7.83 0.56 -1.57
CA MET A 46 -6.95 0.91 -0.47
C MET A 46 -5.65 1.55 -0.97
N ILE A 47 -5.06 0.97 -2.01
CA ILE A 47 -3.83 1.48 -2.62
C ILE A 47 -4.06 2.90 -3.17
N ARG A 48 -5.18 3.13 -3.82
CA ARG A 48 -5.52 4.45 -4.37
C ARG A 48 -5.57 5.50 -3.27
N THR A 49 -6.15 5.15 -2.12
CA THR A 49 -6.27 6.05 -0.98
C THR A 49 -4.89 6.51 -0.48
N VAL A 50 -3.90 5.63 -0.52
CA VAL A 50 -2.55 5.93 -0.03
C VAL A 50 -1.51 5.97 -1.13
N ALA A 51 -1.93 6.21 -2.38
CA ALA A 51 -1.02 6.20 -3.53
C ALA A 51 0.15 7.17 -3.39
N HIS A 52 -0.04 8.25 -2.64
CA HIS A 52 1.02 9.23 -2.39
C HIS A 52 2.08 8.73 -1.41
N LEU A 53 1.85 7.59 -0.76
CA LEU A 53 2.76 7.02 0.23
C LEU A 53 3.43 5.74 -0.24
N VAL A 54 2.96 5.16 -1.33
CA VAL A 54 3.42 3.86 -1.79
C VAL A 54 3.68 3.85 -3.30
N THR A 55 4.47 2.87 -3.75
CA THR A 55 4.60 2.55 -5.18
C THR A 55 4.03 1.16 -5.40
N VAL A 56 3.49 0.92 -6.58
CA VAL A 56 2.87 -0.36 -6.92
C VAL A 56 3.47 -0.89 -8.21
N GLU A 57 3.84 -2.15 -8.22
CA GLU A 57 4.31 -2.85 -9.42
C GLU A 57 3.44 -4.08 -9.63
N GLU A 58 3.09 -4.37 -10.87
CA GLU A 58 2.48 -5.65 -11.20
C GLU A 58 3.56 -6.71 -11.28
N VAL A 59 3.32 -7.82 -10.60
CA VAL A 59 4.21 -8.97 -10.61
C VAL A 59 3.39 -10.24 -10.80
N ASP A 60 3.98 -11.25 -11.38
CA ASP A 60 3.32 -12.54 -11.57
C ASP A 60 3.68 -13.53 -10.47
#